data_90db6b73c21bffe61ae457ed34f0d3b2
#
_entry.id   90db6b73c21bffe61ae457ed34f0d3b2
#
_cell.length_a   1.000
_cell.length_b   1.000
_cell.length_c   1.000
_cell.angle_alpha   90.00
_cell.angle_beta   90.00
_cell.angle_gamma   90.00
#
_symmetry.space_group_name_H-M   'P 1'
#
loop_
_entity.id
_entity.type
_entity.pdbx_description
1 polymer ?
#
loop_
_entity_poly.entity_id
_entity_poly.type
_entity_poly.pdbx_seq_one_letter_code
_entity_poly.pdbx_strand_id
1 'polypeptide(L)'
;MNEKHGGNFGLGEANVNFAKYFIGNSYLNPLTDPKETIFMANVTFEPGCRNNWHIHHATKGGGQILICVDGEGWYQEYGKEPRKLHVGDIVTIPANVKHWHGATKDSWFSHIAVEVPGENTTNEWCEPVNDEEYNNL
;
A
#
# COMPACT_ATOMS: atom_id res chain seq x y z
N MET A 1 4.02 -20.92 18.48
CA MET A 1 2.77 -20.69 17.73
C MET A 1 3.01 -19.67 16.63
N ASN A 2 2.62 -20.01 15.44
CA ASN A 2 2.83 -19.09 14.31
C ASN A 2 1.71 -18.06 14.27
N GLU A 3 2.10 -16.79 14.32
CA GLU A 3 1.15 -15.72 14.11
C GLU A 3 0.76 -15.66 12.65
N LYS A 4 -0.52 -15.44 12.41
CA LYS A 4 -1.02 -15.22 11.06
C LYS A 4 -1.10 -13.74 10.80
N HIS A 5 -0.42 -13.30 9.75
CA HIS A 5 -0.52 -11.93 9.26
C HIS A 5 -1.14 -11.95 7.88
N GLY A 6 -1.64 -10.80 7.43
CA GLY A 6 -2.31 -10.71 6.14
C GLY A 6 -3.83 -10.87 6.25
N GLY A 7 -4.37 -10.95 7.46
CA GLY A 7 -5.79 -11.12 7.68
C GLY A 7 -6.29 -12.44 7.12
N ASN A 8 -7.54 -12.47 6.67
CA ASN A 8 -8.16 -13.67 6.13
C ASN A 8 -7.64 -14.06 4.74
N PHE A 9 -6.89 -13.17 4.08
CA PHE A 9 -6.40 -13.40 2.72
C PHE A 9 -5.00 -14.00 2.68
N GLY A 10 -4.23 -13.84 3.75
CA GLY A 10 -2.90 -14.41 3.86
C GLY A 10 -1.80 -13.53 3.27
N LEU A 11 -0.56 -13.87 3.64
CA LEU A 11 0.63 -13.09 3.27
C LEU A 11 0.97 -13.16 1.78
N GLY A 12 0.83 -14.32 1.19
CA GLY A 12 1.44 -14.56 -0.11
C GLY A 12 2.94 -14.71 -0.01
N GLU A 13 3.66 -14.21 -0.99
CA GLU A 13 5.11 -14.35 -1.07
C GLU A 13 5.83 -13.03 -0.81
N ALA A 14 7.10 -13.12 -0.46
CA ALA A 14 7.93 -11.92 -0.28
C ALA A 14 7.89 -11.06 -1.53
N ASN A 15 7.72 -9.76 -1.32
CA ASN A 15 7.59 -8.78 -2.40
C ASN A 15 8.99 -8.41 -2.93
N VAL A 16 9.57 -9.29 -3.76
CA VAL A 16 10.93 -9.09 -4.28
C VAL A 16 10.98 -8.17 -5.49
N ASN A 17 9.94 -8.17 -6.32
CA ASN A 17 9.92 -7.40 -7.56
C ASN A 17 9.90 -5.89 -7.33
N PHE A 18 9.28 -5.44 -6.24
CA PHE A 18 9.15 -4.03 -5.90
C PHE A 18 9.94 -3.66 -4.65
N ALA A 19 10.79 -4.57 -4.14
CA ALA A 19 11.51 -4.37 -2.88
C ALA A 19 12.33 -3.08 -2.86
N LYS A 20 12.88 -2.67 -3.99
CA LYS A 20 13.67 -1.44 -4.11
C LYS A 20 12.86 -0.16 -3.84
N TYR A 21 11.55 -0.26 -3.86
CA TYR A 21 10.65 0.88 -3.60
C TYR A 21 10.06 0.86 -2.19
N PHE A 22 10.56 -0.02 -1.33
CA PHE A 22 10.09 -0.19 0.04
C PHE A 22 11.26 -0.10 1.00
N ILE A 23 11.02 0.44 2.18
CA ILE A 23 11.92 0.32 3.33
C ILE A 23 11.30 -0.75 4.21
N GLY A 24 12.08 -1.78 4.56
CA GLY A 24 11.59 -2.92 5.34
C GLY A 24 11.07 -4.05 4.47
N ASN A 25 10.47 -5.04 5.10
CA ASN A 25 10.00 -6.25 4.43
C ASN A 25 8.50 -6.19 4.19
N SER A 26 8.08 -6.58 2.99
CA SER A 26 6.67 -6.64 2.62
C SER A 26 6.38 -7.92 1.85
N TYR A 27 5.10 -8.21 1.72
CA TYR A 27 4.60 -9.43 1.08
C TYR A 27 3.47 -9.07 0.13
N LEU A 28 3.34 -9.81 -0.95
CA LEU A 28 2.34 -9.56 -1.97
C LEU A 28 1.56 -10.85 -2.24
N ASN A 29 0.27 -10.77 -2.15
CA ASN A 29 -0.63 -11.88 -2.44
C ASN A 29 -1.67 -11.45 -3.46
N PRO A 30 -1.45 -11.70 -4.76
CA PRO A 30 -2.45 -11.39 -5.79
C PRO A 30 -3.73 -12.17 -5.54
N LEU A 31 -4.86 -11.48 -5.59
CA LEU A 31 -6.18 -12.07 -5.33
C LEU A 31 -6.98 -12.29 -6.60
N THR A 32 -6.68 -11.55 -7.66
CA THR A 32 -7.37 -11.65 -8.95
C THR A 32 -6.36 -11.75 -10.08
N ASP A 33 -6.81 -12.27 -11.21
CA ASP A 33 -6.00 -12.32 -12.43
C ASP A 33 -6.24 -11.04 -13.22
N PRO A 34 -5.21 -10.19 -13.42
CA PRO A 34 -5.39 -8.93 -14.15
C PRO A 34 -5.73 -9.13 -15.63
N LYS A 35 -5.55 -10.33 -16.15
CA LYS A 35 -5.97 -10.65 -17.52
C LYS A 35 -7.47 -10.83 -17.63
N GLU A 36 -8.15 -11.14 -16.53
CA GLU A 36 -9.57 -11.44 -16.54
C GLU A 36 -10.41 -10.31 -15.95
N THR A 37 -9.86 -9.57 -15.01
CA THR A 37 -10.60 -8.50 -14.31
C THR A 37 -9.64 -7.49 -13.73
N ILE A 38 -10.15 -6.53 -12.95
CA ILE A 38 -9.30 -5.55 -12.26
C ILE A 38 -8.34 -6.25 -11.32
N PHE A 39 -7.14 -5.70 -11.19
CA PHE A 39 -6.14 -6.27 -10.31
C PHE A 39 -6.43 -5.93 -8.86
N MET A 40 -6.43 -6.96 -8.02
CA MET A 40 -6.53 -6.83 -6.57
C MET A 40 -5.44 -7.68 -5.93
N ALA A 41 -4.80 -7.14 -4.92
CA ALA A 41 -3.78 -7.86 -4.17
C ALA A 41 -3.86 -7.51 -2.69
N ASN A 42 -3.53 -8.46 -1.84
CA ASN A 42 -3.33 -8.21 -0.43
C ASN A 42 -1.85 -7.90 -0.23
N VAL A 43 -1.54 -6.71 0.27
CA VAL A 43 -0.17 -6.25 0.51
C VAL A 43 0.04 -6.17 2.01
N THR A 44 1.06 -6.86 2.51
CA THR A 44 1.35 -6.93 3.94
C THR A 44 2.73 -6.34 4.22
N PHE A 45 2.79 -5.50 5.23
CA PHE A 45 3.98 -4.78 5.66
C PHE A 45 4.36 -5.23 7.07
N GLU A 46 5.62 -5.59 7.28
CA GLU A 46 6.13 -5.80 8.64
C GLU A 46 6.18 -4.48 9.40
N PRO A 47 6.24 -4.50 10.73
CA PRO A 47 6.34 -3.24 11.50
C PRO A 47 7.48 -2.37 10.97
N GLY A 48 7.19 -1.10 10.77
CA GLY A 48 8.17 -0.13 10.25
C GLY A 48 8.32 -0.11 8.74
N CYS A 49 7.75 -1.07 8.03
CA CYS A 49 7.85 -1.13 6.57
C CYS A 49 6.90 -0.12 5.92
N ARG A 50 7.39 0.58 4.90
CA ARG A 50 6.59 1.52 4.11
C ARG A 50 7.12 1.57 2.69
N ASN A 51 6.25 1.94 1.76
CA ASN A 51 6.68 2.16 0.39
C ASN A 51 7.16 3.61 0.21
N ASN A 52 7.82 3.84 -0.92
CA ASN A 52 8.22 5.19 -1.30
C ASN A 52 7.01 6.04 -1.64
N TRP A 53 7.18 7.35 -1.59
CA TRP A 53 6.24 8.26 -2.23
C TRP A 53 6.06 7.82 -3.68
N HIS A 54 4.83 7.81 -4.16
CA HIS A 54 4.55 7.40 -5.54
C HIS A 54 3.24 7.99 -6.05
N ILE A 55 3.05 7.90 -7.36
CA ILE A 55 1.89 8.49 -8.04
C ILE A 55 1.34 7.46 -9.03
N HIS A 56 0.03 7.28 -9.01
CA HIS A 56 -0.69 6.52 -10.04
C HIS A 56 -1.23 7.51 -11.04
N HIS A 57 -0.51 7.67 -12.17
CA HIS A 57 -0.91 8.61 -13.22
C HIS A 57 -2.03 8.05 -14.08
N ALA A 58 -2.96 8.92 -14.46
CA ALA A 58 -3.99 8.59 -15.44
C ALA A 58 -4.51 9.88 -16.06
N THR A 59 -4.94 9.82 -17.31
CA THR A 59 -5.59 10.96 -17.97
C THR A 59 -7.08 10.98 -17.67
N LYS A 60 -7.66 9.82 -17.30
CA LYS A 60 -9.05 9.68 -16.92
C LYS A 60 -9.18 8.45 -16.02
N GLY A 61 -10.01 8.54 -14.98
CA GLY A 61 -10.16 7.46 -14.02
C GLY A 61 -8.85 7.16 -13.30
N GLY A 62 -8.59 5.90 -13.02
CA GLY A 62 -7.37 5.48 -12.37
C GLY A 62 -7.36 5.70 -10.86
N GLY A 63 -6.18 5.59 -10.27
CA GLY A 63 -6.02 5.64 -8.83
C GLY A 63 -6.08 4.26 -8.20
N GLN A 64 -6.25 4.22 -6.89
CA GLN A 64 -6.22 2.96 -6.15
C GLN A 64 -7.14 3.06 -4.94
N ILE A 65 -7.71 1.92 -4.55
CA ILE A 65 -8.48 1.84 -3.30
C ILE A 65 -7.72 0.92 -2.36
N LEU A 66 -7.56 1.35 -1.10
CA LEU A 66 -6.97 0.53 -0.06
C LEU A 66 -8.06 0.14 0.94
N ILE A 67 -8.09 -1.13 1.30
CA ILE A 67 -8.99 -1.65 2.34
C ILE A 67 -8.11 -2.29 3.41
N CYS A 68 -8.06 -1.70 4.60
CA CYS A 68 -7.27 -2.27 5.69
C CYS A 68 -7.95 -3.53 6.23
N VAL A 69 -7.23 -4.65 6.23
CA VAL A 69 -7.77 -5.95 6.64
C VAL A 69 -7.03 -6.55 7.83
N ASP A 70 -5.89 -5.99 8.22
CA ASP A 70 -5.13 -6.48 9.37
C ASP A 70 -4.20 -5.40 9.91
N GLY A 71 -4.06 -5.33 11.25
CA GLY A 71 -3.11 -4.46 11.91
C GLY A 71 -3.41 -2.98 11.79
N GLU A 72 -2.35 -2.17 11.88
CA GLU A 72 -2.45 -0.72 11.80
C GLU A 72 -1.41 -0.17 10.82
N GLY A 73 -1.80 0.84 10.06
CA GLY A 73 -0.91 1.45 9.10
C GLY A 73 -1.13 2.94 8.95
N TRP A 74 -0.36 3.53 8.04
CA TRP A 74 -0.42 4.93 7.69
C TRP A 74 -0.73 5.11 6.22
N TYR A 75 -1.43 6.20 5.92
CA TYR A 75 -1.59 6.74 4.57
C TYR A 75 -1.39 8.25 4.64
N GLN A 76 -0.61 8.79 3.71
CA GLN A 76 -0.38 10.23 3.65
C GLN A 76 -0.31 10.69 2.20
N GLU A 77 -1.08 11.74 1.89
CA GLU A 77 -0.93 12.50 0.65
C GLU A 77 0.11 13.59 0.86
N TYR A 78 0.88 13.84 -0.17
CA TYR A 78 1.94 14.86 -0.11
C TYR A 78 1.36 16.23 0.25
N GLY A 79 1.94 16.86 1.25
CA GLY A 79 1.48 18.16 1.74
C GLY A 79 0.31 18.12 2.71
N LYS A 80 -0.14 16.92 3.10
CA LYS A 80 -1.25 16.77 4.04
C LYS A 80 -0.83 15.96 5.25
N GLU A 81 -1.66 15.99 6.30
CA GLU A 81 -1.42 15.22 7.50
C GLU A 81 -1.56 13.72 7.24
N PRO A 82 -0.72 12.90 7.89
CA PRO A 82 -0.87 11.45 7.78
C PRO A 82 -2.15 10.97 8.47
N ARG A 83 -2.75 9.94 7.91
CA ARG A 83 -3.96 9.31 8.44
C ARG A 83 -3.62 7.91 8.91
N LYS A 84 -3.95 7.60 10.17
CA LYS A 84 -3.77 6.24 10.68
C LYS A 84 -4.92 5.36 10.20
N LEU A 85 -4.58 4.15 9.76
CA LEU A 85 -5.54 3.19 9.24
C LEU A 85 -5.70 2.01 10.19
N HIS A 86 -6.95 1.61 10.39
CA HIS A 86 -7.33 0.46 11.20
C HIS A 86 -8.16 -0.50 10.35
N VAL A 87 -8.30 -1.72 10.82
CA VAL A 87 -9.12 -2.72 10.13
C VAL A 87 -10.51 -2.16 9.85
N GLY A 88 -10.93 -2.27 8.59
CA GLY A 88 -12.21 -1.74 8.12
C GLY A 88 -12.12 -0.36 7.46
N ASP A 89 -11.00 0.34 7.62
CA ASP A 89 -10.83 1.63 6.96
C ASP A 89 -10.60 1.46 5.46
N ILE A 90 -11.23 2.33 4.70
CA ILE A 90 -11.12 2.35 3.24
C ILE A 90 -10.60 3.72 2.82
N VAL A 91 -9.57 3.70 1.97
CA VAL A 91 -9.00 4.92 1.41
C VAL A 91 -9.17 4.90 -0.09
N THR A 92 -9.80 5.94 -0.64
CA THR A 92 -9.84 6.15 -2.08
C THR A 92 -8.70 7.09 -2.45
N ILE A 93 -7.72 6.59 -3.18
CA ILE A 93 -6.58 7.37 -3.63
C ILE A 93 -6.85 7.82 -5.06
N PRO A 94 -7.06 9.12 -5.30
CA PRO A 94 -7.28 9.61 -6.66
C PRO A 94 -6.04 9.42 -7.52
N ALA A 95 -6.23 9.30 -8.82
CA ALA A 95 -5.12 9.33 -9.76
C ALA A 95 -4.36 10.65 -9.64
N ASN A 96 -3.07 10.62 -9.95
CA ASN A 96 -2.20 11.81 -10.02
C ASN A 96 -1.87 12.43 -8.65
N VAL A 97 -2.16 11.75 -7.57
CA VAL A 97 -1.86 12.21 -6.21
C VAL A 97 -0.61 11.50 -5.70
N LYS A 98 0.38 12.29 -5.27
CA LYS A 98 1.59 11.76 -4.66
C LYS A 98 1.29 11.33 -3.23
N HIS A 99 1.59 10.09 -2.89
CA HIS A 99 1.23 9.51 -1.59
C HIS A 99 2.17 8.36 -1.22
N TRP A 100 2.06 7.90 0.01
CA TRP A 100 2.67 6.66 0.48
C TRP A 100 1.76 5.98 1.50
N HIS A 101 2.01 4.70 1.74
CA HIS A 101 1.37 3.96 2.82
C HIS A 101 2.33 2.90 3.36
N GLY A 102 2.03 2.42 4.56
CA GLY A 102 2.88 1.45 5.22
C GLY A 102 2.41 1.14 6.63
N ALA A 103 3.13 0.26 7.30
CA ALA A 103 2.84 -0.17 8.66
C ALA A 103 3.21 0.92 9.68
N THR A 104 2.61 0.84 10.87
CA THR A 104 3.12 1.60 12.01
C THR A 104 4.39 0.93 12.53
N LYS A 105 5.11 1.59 13.42
CA LYS A 105 6.37 1.07 13.96
C LYS A 105 6.19 -0.24 14.73
N ASP A 106 5.03 -0.41 15.33
CA ASP A 106 4.79 -1.48 16.29
C ASP A 106 3.78 -2.52 15.81
N SER A 107 3.26 -2.38 14.60
CA SER A 107 2.23 -3.28 14.09
C SER A 107 2.51 -3.75 12.68
N TRP A 108 2.18 -4.98 12.39
CA TRP A 108 2.00 -5.45 11.03
C TRP A 108 0.79 -4.71 10.44
N PHE A 109 0.75 -4.59 9.13
CA PHE A 109 -0.32 -3.91 8.43
C PHE A 109 -0.59 -4.61 7.12
N SER A 110 -1.85 -4.94 6.86
CA SER A 110 -2.25 -5.50 5.57
C SER A 110 -3.41 -4.71 4.99
N HIS A 111 -3.33 -4.44 3.71
CA HIS A 111 -4.44 -3.84 2.98
C HIS A 111 -4.65 -4.54 1.64
N ILE A 112 -5.90 -4.62 1.22
CA ILE A 112 -6.20 -4.98 -0.15
C ILE A 112 -6.00 -3.72 -0.98
N ALA A 113 -5.21 -3.84 -2.05
CA ALA A 113 -5.04 -2.79 -3.03
C ALA A 113 -5.89 -3.14 -4.25
N VAL A 114 -6.78 -2.23 -4.63
CA VAL A 114 -7.63 -2.38 -5.81
C VAL A 114 -7.20 -1.34 -6.82
N GLU A 115 -6.75 -1.79 -8.00
CA GLU A 115 -6.41 -0.86 -9.06
C GLU A 115 -7.68 -0.41 -9.78
N VAL A 116 -7.91 0.91 -9.75
CA VAL A 116 -9.08 1.47 -10.43
C VAL A 116 -8.74 1.64 -11.92
N PRO A 117 -9.57 1.10 -12.82
CA PRO A 117 -9.31 1.24 -14.25
C PRO A 117 -9.26 2.70 -14.69
N GLY A 118 -8.36 2.99 -15.62
CA GLY A 118 -8.21 4.34 -16.14
C GLY A 118 -7.56 4.34 -17.53
N GLU A 119 -7.43 5.54 -18.10
CA GLU A 119 -6.81 5.74 -19.39
C GLU A 119 -5.39 6.25 -19.24
N ASN A 120 -4.46 5.68 -20.04
CA ASN A 120 -3.04 6.04 -20.04
C ASN A 120 -2.43 5.95 -18.64
N THR A 121 -2.70 4.83 -17.95
CA THR A 121 -2.22 4.63 -16.58
C THR A 121 -0.74 4.28 -16.56
N THR A 122 0.00 4.92 -15.67
CA THR A 122 1.41 4.60 -15.38
C THR A 122 1.66 4.82 -13.90
N ASN A 123 2.67 4.15 -13.36
CA ASN A 123 3.08 4.35 -11.98
C ASN A 123 4.44 5.04 -11.95
N GLU A 124 4.56 6.04 -11.10
CA GLU A 124 5.82 6.75 -10.88
C GLU A 124 6.25 6.54 -9.44
N TRP A 125 7.46 5.96 -9.26
CA TRP A 125 8.05 5.80 -7.94
C TRP A 125 8.95 7.01 -7.66
N CYS A 126 8.73 7.63 -6.51
CA CYS A 126 9.43 8.82 -6.09
C CYS A 126 10.39 8.51 -4.95
N GLU A 127 10.74 9.51 -4.15
CA GLU A 127 11.70 9.35 -3.07
C GLU A 127 11.18 8.48 -1.92
N PRO A 128 12.06 7.84 -1.16
CA PRO A 128 11.64 7.12 0.05
C PRO A 128 11.06 8.05 1.11
N VAL A 129 10.20 7.50 1.96
CA VAL A 129 9.79 8.17 3.20
C VAL A 129 10.93 7.94 4.19
N ASN A 130 11.74 8.98 4.44
CA ASN A 130 12.92 8.82 5.28
C ASN A 130 12.58 8.56 6.74
N ASP A 131 13.56 8.08 7.49
CA ASP A 131 13.36 7.70 8.88
C ASP A 131 12.94 8.89 9.74
N GLU A 132 13.45 10.09 9.47
CA GLU A 132 13.09 11.28 10.22
C GLU A 132 11.61 11.60 10.07
N GLU A 133 11.10 11.63 8.83
CA GLU A 133 9.68 11.85 8.58
C GLU A 133 8.82 10.77 9.23
N TYR A 134 9.22 9.52 9.04
CA TYR A 134 8.46 8.37 9.52
C TYR A 134 8.42 8.33 11.05
N ASN A 135 9.54 8.59 11.72
CA ASN A 135 9.63 8.52 13.18
C ASN A 135 8.91 9.67 13.88
N ASN A 136 8.53 10.70 13.16
CA ASN A 136 7.76 11.84 13.71
C ASN A 136 6.24 11.64 13.58
N LEU A 137 5.79 10.51 13.11
CA LEU A 137 4.36 10.21 13.01
C LEU A 137 3.71 9.91 14.36
#